data_6c1722a3db10de94bed07f96280bcd79
#
_entry.id   6c1722a3db10de94bed07f96280bcd79
#
_cell.length_a   1.000
_cell.length_b   1.000
_cell.length_c   1.000
_cell.angle_alpha   90.00
_cell.angle_beta   90.00
_cell.angle_gamma   90.00
#
_symmetry.space_group_name_H-M   'P 1'
#
loop_
_entity.id
_entity.type
_entity.pdbx_description
1 polymer ?
#
loop_
_entity_poly.entity_id
_entity_poly.type
_entity_poly.pdbx_seq_one_letter_code
_entity_poly.pdbx_strand_id
1 'polypeptide(L)'
;MEHKCPHCGADLPENAGFCPHCATDLHPRKQAKTATPLLKKLLLGLLALAVLAAAGFGLWLASAPKTYDGYGEVRYGDWQLLLTQSTDRYIPVPEMAIPGEPEGQYRVPSRLFINDSTGSDVSDAFLAEMEEVSAAFIGQEDSPSPFQCSQPAYNEGVPECPLISLIDFTGESGKAELVWTFQMKNGDTIYLRQTYEVVPIPVYDYYPEDYPMDTAEELQALIDTIGDQVNDPVAIINLYLPPVTYEGGITIQSRSMNLYGSADEAGNRTTFTGPVQVVAPHGEIAYLQDIDFVGRGSGTGLSGSGSFRATNCTFTGWDTGVYAYGTSWVNVIGCTFQSNGIGFHFDSTGDYANHSMYNDNRFFGNDVAVRLDNVPTDITLNFQGSIFRANAQSILNLCDQPLDLSQATFE
;
A
#
# COMPACT_ATOMS: atom_id res chain seq x y z
N MET A 1 -30.56 63.12 -86.48
CA MET A 1 -29.29 62.46 -86.79
C MET A 1 -29.61 60.96 -86.93
N GLU A 2 -29.33 60.37 -88.04
CA GLU A 2 -29.54 58.94 -88.24
C GLU A 2 -28.50 58.19 -87.37
N HIS A 3 -28.99 57.44 -86.36
CA HIS A 3 -28.17 56.59 -85.58
C HIS A 3 -28.01 55.22 -86.26
N LYS A 4 -26.81 54.93 -86.76
CA LYS A 4 -26.48 53.64 -87.39
C LYS A 4 -25.67 52.73 -86.45
N CYS A 5 -25.94 51.44 -86.50
CA CYS A 5 -25.23 50.43 -85.73
C CYS A 5 -23.73 50.43 -86.18
N PRO A 6 -22.80 50.57 -85.27
CA PRO A 6 -21.38 50.58 -85.57
C PRO A 6 -20.83 49.24 -86.07
N HIS A 7 -21.59 48.15 -85.91
CA HIS A 7 -21.14 46.83 -86.32
C HIS A 7 -21.69 46.38 -87.68
N CYS A 8 -22.98 46.68 -88.03
CA CYS A 8 -23.63 46.19 -89.24
C CYS A 8 -24.20 47.32 -90.09
N GLY A 9 -24.14 48.60 -89.71
CA GLY A 9 -24.57 49.74 -90.43
C GLY A 9 -26.07 49.94 -90.52
N ALA A 10 -26.92 49.09 -89.90
CA ALA A 10 -28.37 49.22 -89.89
C ALA A 10 -28.85 50.41 -89.05
N ASP A 11 -29.98 51.05 -89.46
CA ASP A 11 -30.57 52.14 -88.72
C ASP A 11 -31.09 51.71 -87.37
N LEU A 12 -30.76 52.47 -86.32
CA LEU A 12 -31.08 52.18 -84.94
C LEU A 12 -32.22 53.09 -84.45
N PRO A 13 -33.22 52.53 -83.71
CA PRO A 13 -34.14 53.37 -82.99
C PRO A 13 -33.45 54.23 -81.90
N GLU A 14 -34.03 55.43 -81.66
CA GLU A 14 -33.52 56.27 -80.59
C GLU A 14 -33.53 55.49 -79.24
N ASN A 15 -32.38 55.45 -78.56
CA ASN A 15 -32.17 54.74 -77.31
C ASN A 15 -32.13 53.18 -77.34
N ALA A 16 -31.79 52.60 -78.50
CA ALA A 16 -31.58 51.15 -78.57
C ALA A 16 -30.41 50.70 -77.76
N GLY A 17 -30.60 49.81 -76.77
CA GLY A 17 -29.60 49.20 -75.94
C GLY A 17 -28.82 48.10 -76.66
N PHE A 18 -29.35 47.55 -77.75
CA PHE A 18 -28.74 46.56 -78.64
C PHE A 18 -29.26 46.74 -80.08
N CYS A 19 -28.48 46.31 -81.00
CA CYS A 19 -28.86 46.35 -82.41
C CYS A 19 -29.84 45.21 -82.74
N PRO A 20 -31.09 45.50 -83.26
CA PRO A 20 -32.08 44.44 -83.56
C PRO A 20 -31.66 43.59 -84.77
N HIS A 21 -30.75 44.07 -85.61
CA HIS A 21 -30.29 43.36 -86.82
C HIS A 21 -29.11 42.38 -86.53
N CYS A 22 -28.19 42.72 -85.66
CA CYS A 22 -27.00 41.87 -85.36
C CYS A 22 -26.79 41.56 -83.86
N ALA A 23 -27.75 41.96 -83.04
CA ALA A 23 -27.74 41.75 -81.59
C ALA A 23 -26.54 42.30 -80.84
N THR A 24 -25.71 43.21 -81.44
CA THR A 24 -24.58 43.84 -80.77
C THR A 24 -25.08 44.74 -79.66
N ASP A 25 -24.47 44.57 -78.45
CA ASP A 25 -24.74 45.41 -77.30
C ASP A 25 -24.08 46.79 -77.49
N LEU A 26 -24.90 47.83 -77.40
CA LEU A 26 -24.52 49.23 -77.68
C LEU A 26 -24.15 50.00 -76.42
N HIS A 27 -24.21 49.34 -75.26
CA HIS A 27 -23.80 49.92 -73.99
C HIS A 27 -22.27 49.74 -73.83
N PRO A 28 -21.54 50.79 -73.57
CA PRO A 28 -20.08 50.63 -73.27
C PRO A 28 -19.90 49.83 -72.02
N ARG A 29 -19.39 48.61 -72.12
CA ARG A 29 -18.99 47.83 -70.97
C ARG A 29 -17.96 48.63 -70.18
N LYS A 30 -18.30 49.04 -68.96
CA LYS A 30 -17.33 49.57 -68.02
C LYS A 30 -16.29 48.50 -67.80
N GLN A 31 -15.12 48.66 -68.35
CA GLN A 31 -13.96 47.78 -68.02
C GLN A 31 -13.66 47.88 -66.51
N ALA A 32 -13.77 46.72 -65.83
CA ALA A 32 -13.36 46.62 -64.45
C ALA A 32 -11.92 47.07 -64.39
N LYS A 33 -11.62 48.08 -63.59
CA LYS A 33 -10.26 48.57 -63.36
C LYS A 33 -9.48 47.42 -62.77
N THR A 34 -8.59 46.79 -63.53
CA THR A 34 -7.62 45.82 -63.03
C THR A 34 -6.80 46.53 -61.96
N ALA A 35 -6.83 45.94 -60.73
CA ALA A 35 -6.04 46.46 -59.63
C ALA A 35 -4.57 46.67 -60.09
N THR A 36 -4.05 47.84 -59.83
CA THR A 36 -2.69 48.22 -60.20
C THR A 36 -1.69 47.18 -59.69
N PRO A 37 -0.61 46.86 -60.43
CA PRO A 37 0.36 45.85 -60.02
C PRO A 37 0.98 46.15 -58.62
N LEU A 38 0.95 47.40 -58.19
CA LEU A 38 1.34 47.83 -56.87
C LEU A 38 0.41 47.29 -55.76
N LEU A 39 -0.89 47.35 -55.97
CA LEU A 39 -1.90 46.86 -55.01
C LEU A 39 -1.84 45.34 -54.84
N LYS A 40 -1.57 44.59 -55.93
CA LYS A 40 -1.37 43.13 -55.86
C LYS A 40 -0.09 42.76 -55.09
N LYS A 41 0.99 43.51 -55.27
CA LYS A 41 2.24 43.32 -54.54
C LYS A 41 2.07 43.65 -53.04
N LEU A 42 1.30 44.67 -52.70
CA LEU A 42 1.00 45.05 -51.33
C LEU A 42 0.12 44.01 -50.63
N LEU A 43 -0.90 43.49 -51.33
CA LEU A 43 -1.76 42.40 -50.82
C LEU A 43 -0.97 41.07 -50.61
N LEU A 44 -0.10 40.73 -51.56
CA LEU A 44 0.80 39.56 -51.40
C LEU A 44 1.78 39.73 -50.24
N GLY A 45 2.32 40.93 -50.04
CA GLY A 45 3.18 41.25 -48.92
C GLY A 45 2.47 41.15 -47.57
N LEU A 46 1.25 41.67 -47.48
CA LEU A 46 0.40 41.53 -46.27
C LEU A 46 0.03 40.08 -45.97
N LEU A 47 -0.27 39.29 -47.01
CA LEU A 47 -0.56 37.87 -46.86
C LEU A 47 0.66 37.08 -46.36
N ALA A 48 1.84 37.38 -46.93
CA ALA A 48 3.11 36.77 -46.47
C ALA A 48 3.43 37.12 -45.01
N LEU A 49 3.18 38.38 -44.61
CA LEU A 49 3.37 38.85 -43.23
C LEU A 49 2.35 38.17 -42.28
N ALA A 50 1.12 37.99 -42.68
CA ALA A 50 0.09 37.29 -41.91
C ALA A 50 0.44 35.80 -41.74
N VAL A 51 0.97 35.15 -42.78
CA VAL A 51 1.44 33.75 -42.69
C VAL A 51 2.65 33.61 -41.76
N LEU A 52 3.60 34.53 -41.87
CA LEU A 52 4.77 34.56 -41.00
C LEU A 52 4.39 34.85 -39.52
N ALA A 53 3.44 35.76 -39.31
CA ALA A 53 2.92 36.05 -37.97
C ALA A 53 2.14 34.85 -37.40
N ALA A 54 1.33 34.17 -38.22
CA ALA A 54 0.64 32.97 -37.81
C ALA A 54 1.61 31.81 -37.52
N ALA A 55 2.65 31.64 -38.34
CA ALA A 55 3.68 30.64 -38.10
C ALA A 55 4.51 30.97 -36.85
N GLY A 56 4.89 32.25 -36.65
CA GLY A 56 5.57 32.70 -35.45
C GLY A 56 4.72 32.53 -34.18
N PHE A 57 3.41 32.84 -34.25
CA PHE A 57 2.50 32.64 -33.15
C PHE A 57 2.26 31.15 -32.87
N GLY A 58 2.18 30.32 -33.92
CA GLY A 58 2.10 28.87 -33.78
C GLY A 58 3.35 28.27 -33.13
N LEU A 59 4.55 28.72 -33.51
CA LEU A 59 5.81 28.33 -32.88
C LEU A 59 5.89 28.81 -31.43
N TRP A 60 5.42 30.03 -31.14
CA TRP A 60 5.39 30.57 -29.77
C TRP A 60 4.43 29.78 -28.89
N LEU A 61 3.22 29.42 -29.37
CA LEU A 61 2.27 28.57 -28.67
C LEU A 61 2.84 27.15 -28.43
N ALA A 62 3.59 26.62 -29.39
CA ALA A 62 4.23 25.31 -29.27
C ALA A 62 5.41 25.31 -28.28
N SER A 63 6.06 26.47 -28.09
CA SER A 63 7.17 26.63 -27.15
C SER A 63 6.76 27.22 -25.79
N ALA A 64 5.49 27.57 -25.61
CA ALA A 64 5.00 28.06 -24.31
C ALA A 64 5.09 26.92 -23.26
N PRO A 65 5.51 27.22 -22.04
CA PRO A 65 5.55 26.27 -20.94
C PRO A 65 4.19 25.61 -20.73
N LYS A 66 4.19 24.30 -20.51
CA LYS A 66 2.98 23.48 -20.32
C LYS A 66 2.91 22.98 -18.89
N THR A 67 1.71 22.72 -18.48
CA THR A 67 1.44 22.11 -17.18
C THR A 67 0.86 20.72 -17.40
N TYR A 68 1.40 19.75 -16.69
CA TYR A 68 0.94 18.37 -16.64
C TYR A 68 0.46 18.08 -15.23
N ASP A 69 -0.65 17.39 -15.09
CA ASP A 69 -1.25 17.08 -13.79
C ASP A 69 -1.77 15.64 -13.81
N GLY A 70 -1.41 14.85 -12.81
CA GLY A 70 -1.79 13.45 -12.70
C GLY A 70 -1.96 13.01 -11.25
N TYR A 71 -2.75 11.97 -11.06
CA TYR A 71 -3.07 11.40 -9.77
C TYR A 71 -2.50 9.99 -9.67
N GLY A 72 -1.53 9.76 -8.77
CA GLY A 72 -0.76 8.53 -8.67
C GLY A 72 0.20 8.30 -9.83
N GLU A 73 -0.15 8.80 -11.00
CA GLU A 73 0.59 8.66 -12.25
C GLU A 73 0.44 9.92 -13.11
N VAL A 74 1.51 10.32 -13.81
CA VAL A 74 1.48 11.35 -14.84
C VAL A 74 2.41 10.99 -15.99
N ARG A 75 1.98 11.30 -17.23
CA ARG A 75 2.83 11.14 -18.43
C ARG A 75 3.36 12.50 -18.88
N TYR A 76 4.66 12.54 -19.11
CA TYR A 76 5.37 13.70 -19.65
C TYR A 76 6.27 13.28 -20.81
N GLY A 77 5.81 13.53 -22.05
CA GLY A 77 6.47 13.01 -23.25
C GLY A 77 6.46 11.48 -23.26
N ASP A 78 7.65 10.88 -23.34
CA ASP A 78 7.85 9.45 -23.31
C ASP A 78 8.02 8.88 -21.88
N TRP A 79 8.03 9.74 -20.88
CA TRP A 79 8.22 9.37 -19.46
C TRP A 79 6.89 9.19 -18.74
N GLN A 80 6.83 8.18 -17.90
CA GLN A 80 5.75 7.89 -16.98
C GLN A 80 6.28 8.01 -15.54
N LEU A 81 5.79 8.99 -14.81
CA LEU A 81 6.10 9.21 -13.41
C LEU A 81 5.02 8.53 -12.55
N LEU A 82 5.44 7.74 -11.58
CA LEU A 82 4.56 6.97 -10.71
C LEU A 82 4.96 7.20 -9.26
N LEU A 83 3.98 7.44 -8.40
CA LEU A 83 4.16 7.30 -6.97
C LEU A 83 3.68 5.91 -6.58
N THR A 84 4.59 5.09 -6.06
CA THR A 84 4.16 3.79 -5.58
C THR A 84 3.73 3.89 -4.14
N GLN A 85 2.51 3.47 -3.94
CA GLN A 85 1.96 3.19 -2.63
C GLN A 85 1.19 1.89 -2.70
N SER A 86 1.29 1.11 -1.65
CA SER A 86 0.44 -0.05 -1.47
C SER A 86 -1.00 0.35 -1.10
N THR A 87 -1.19 1.56 -0.57
CA THR A 87 -2.49 2.07 -0.11
C THR A 87 -2.42 3.58 0.13
N ASP A 88 -3.50 4.29 -0.08
CA ASP A 88 -3.73 5.69 0.34
C ASP A 88 -4.24 5.78 1.78
N ARG A 89 -4.58 4.64 2.39
CA ARG A 89 -5.06 4.55 3.76
C ARG A 89 -3.97 3.99 4.64
N TYR A 90 -3.55 4.76 5.62
CA TYR A 90 -2.53 4.38 6.59
C TYR A 90 -3.16 4.06 7.92
N ILE A 91 -2.82 2.88 8.41
CA ILE A 91 -3.15 2.44 9.74
C ILE A 91 -1.85 2.54 10.53
N PRO A 92 -1.83 3.33 11.61
CA PRO A 92 -0.63 3.45 12.44
C PRO A 92 -0.27 2.09 13.04
N VAL A 93 0.89 1.56 12.66
CA VAL A 93 1.43 0.30 13.22
C VAL A 93 2.82 0.54 13.82
N PRO A 94 3.25 -0.24 14.82
CA PRO A 94 4.53 -0.04 15.51
C PRO A 94 5.75 0.04 14.58
N GLU A 95 5.72 -0.68 13.46
CA GLU A 95 6.79 -0.70 12.46
C GLU A 95 6.95 0.63 11.73
N MET A 96 5.93 1.48 11.73
CA MET A 96 5.96 2.84 11.19
C MET A 96 6.40 3.88 12.23
N ALA A 97 6.52 3.48 13.52
CA ALA A 97 6.92 4.40 14.58
C ALA A 97 8.31 5.00 14.31
N ILE A 98 8.45 6.32 14.56
CA ILE A 98 9.72 7.02 14.34
C ILE A 98 10.64 6.75 15.53
N PRO A 99 11.81 6.10 15.33
CA PRO A 99 12.72 5.82 16.42
C PRO A 99 13.18 7.10 17.14
N GLY A 100 13.00 7.16 18.47
CA GLY A 100 13.42 8.29 19.31
C GLY A 100 12.40 9.43 19.42
N GLU A 101 11.31 9.39 18.67
CA GLU A 101 10.21 10.34 18.82
C GLU A 101 9.17 9.85 19.84
N PRO A 102 8.30 10.74 20.34
CA PRO A 102 7.20 10.37 21.23
C PRO A 102 6.30 9.30 20.60
N GLU A 103 5.69 8.48 21.45
CA GLU A 103 4.68 7.51 21.01
C GLU A 103 3.57 8.20 20.21
N GLY A 104 3.11 7.55 19.13
CA GLY A 104 2.08 8.09 18.23
C GLY A 104 2.61 8.96 17.09
N GLN A 105 3.92 8.95 16.85
CA GLN A 105 4.52 9.55 15.64
C GLN A 105 4.95 8.43 14.68
N TYR A 106 4.50 8.52 13.44
CA TYR A 106 4.69 7.49 12.41
C TYR A 106 5.30 8.10 11.15
N ARG A 107 6.03 7.27 10.40
CA ARG A 107 6.69 7.67 9.14
C ARG A 107 6.53 6.62 8.06
N VAL A 108 6.19 7.09 6.84
CA VAL A 108 6.19 6.26 5.63
C VAL A 108 6.92 6.97 4.51
N PRO A 109 7.56 6.25 3.59
CA PRO A 109 8.19 6.85 2.42
C PRO A 109 7.18 7.04 1.28
N SER A 110 7.18 8.20 0.65
CA SER A 110 6.65 8.41 -0.70
C SER A 110 7.79 8.22 -1.70
N ARG A 111 7.67 7.27 -2.61
CA ARG A 111 8.72 6.91 -3.58
C ARG A 111 8.29 7.24 -5.00
N LEU A 112 9.18 7.88 -5.74
CA LEU A 112 8.98 8.18 -7.15
C LEU A 112 9.67 7.13 -8.03
N PHE A 113 8.96 6.64 -9.04
CA PHE A 113 9.48 5.77 -10.10
C PHE A 113 9.27 6.46 -11.45
N ILE A 114 10.25 6.33 -12.34
CA ILE A 114 10.23 7.00 -13.64
C ILE A 114 10.57 5.97 -14.71
N ASN A 115 9.56 5.61 -15.51
CA ASN A 115 9.68 4.58 -16.53
C ASN A 115 9.39 5.14 -17.92
N ASP A 116 9.86 4.45 -18.95
CA ASP A 116 9.43 4.67 -20.33
C ASP A 116 8.13 3.89 -20.64
N SER A 117 7.68 3.98 -21.89
CA SER A 117 6.48 3.27 -22.36
C SER A 117 6.61 1.73 -22.36
N THR A 118 7.83 1.20 -22.18
CA THR A 118 8.11 -0.25 -22.08
C THR A 118 8.20 -0.73 -20.64
N GLY A 119 8.14 0.19 -19.66
CA GLY A 119 8.32 -0.07 -18.24
C GLY A 119 9.78 -0.10 -17.80
N SER A 120 10.71 0.29 -18.68
CA SER A 120 12.13 0.39 -18.31
C SER A 120 12.40 1.67 -17.54
N ASP A 121 13.27 1.59 -16.53
CA ASP A 121 13.72 2.74 -15.76
C ASP A 121 14.49 3.73 -16.66
N VAL A 122 14.09 5.00 -16.60
CA VAL A 122 14.69 6.12 -17.33
C VAL A 122 14.95 7.32 -16.42
N SER A 123 15.13 7.06 -15.13
CA SER A 123 15.30 8.07 -14.08
C SER A 123 16.41 9.06 -14.40
N ASP A 124 17.60 8.60 -14.80
CA ASP A 124 18.74 9.47 -15.10
C ASP A 124 18.44 10.47 -16.21
N ALA A 125 17.74 10.05 -17.26
CA ALA A 125 17.37 10.91 -18.38
C ALA A 125 16.37 11.99 -17.96
N PHE A 126 15.37 11.63 -17.15
CA PHE A 126 14.40 12.58 -16.62
C PHE A 126 15.04 13.57 -15.65
N LEU A 127 15.86 13.09 -14.71
CA LEU A 127 16.56 13.94 -13.74
C LEU A 127 17.52 14.92 -14.41
N ALA A 128 18.12 14.53 -15.54
CA ALA A 128 18.98 15.42 -16.33
C ALA A 128 18.20 16.61 -16.94
N GLU A 129 16.90 16.47 -17.19
CA GLU A 129 16.03 17.52 -17.72
C GLU A 129 15.25 18.29 -16.63
N MET A 130 15.26 17.81 -15.42
CA MET A 130 14.63 18.46 -14.26
C MET A 130 15.50 19.61 -13.75
N GLU A 131 14.87 20.73 -13.41
CA GLU A 131 15.52 21.90 -12.78
C GLU A 131 15.34 21.85 -11.27
N GLU A 132 14.11 21.63 -10.80
CA GLU A 132 13.75 21.63 -9.37
C GLU A 132 12.64 20.64 -9.10
N VAL A 133 12.62 20.06 -7.88
CA VAL A 133 11.53 19.24 -7.37
C VAL A 133 11.19 19.66 -5.95
N SER A 134 9.90 19.68 -5.64
CA SER A 134 9.37 19.91 -4.28
C SER A 134 8.19 19.00 -3.99
N ALA A 135 7.90 18.78 -2.72
CA ALA A 135 6.73 18.08 -2.26
C ALA A 135 6.07 18.84 -1.11
N ALA A 136 4.74 18.92 -1.14
CA ALA A 136 3.99 19.58 -0.09
C ALA A 136 2.58 18.97 0.03
N PHE A 137 2.05 18.92 1.24
CA PHE A 137 0.63 18.64 1.46
C PHE A 137 -0.21 19.90 1.25
N ILE A 138 -1.29 19.75 0.49
CA ILE A 138 -2.32 20.76 0.35
C ILE A 138 -3.36 20.46 1.44
N GLY A 139 -3.35 21.26 2.50
CA GLY A 139 -4.33 21.20 3.59
C GLY A 139 -5.63 21.90 3.19
N GLN A 140 -6.74 21.52 3.82
CA GLN A 140 -7.92 22.38 3.87
C GLN A 140 -7.56 23.58 4.77
N GLU A 141 -7.83 24.81 4.31
CA GLU A 141 -7.43 26.06 4.98
C GLU A 141 -7.90 26.18 6.45
N ASP A 142 -8.89 25.38 6.85
CA ASP A 142 -9.52 25.44 8.18
C ASP A 142 -9.10 24.32 9.16
N SER A 143 -8.20 23.40 8.75
CA SER A 143 -7.71 22.33 9.64
C SER A 143 -6.24 22.04 9.39
N PRO A 144 -5.41 21.95 10.45
CA PRO A 144 -4.03 21.55 10.29
C PRO A 144 -3.98 20.14 9.70
N SER A 145 -3.17 19.97 8.66
CA SER A 145 -2.92 18.63 8.08
C SER A 145 -2.29 17.74 9.15
N PRO A 146 -2.78 16.50 9.35
CA PRO A 146 -2.12 15.55 10.24
C PRO A 146 -0.78 15.05 9.66
N PHE A 147 -0.48 15.41 8.41
CA PHE A 147 0.69 14.99 7.68
C PHE A 147 1.70 16.12 7.50
N GLN A 148 2.98 15.75 7.57
CA GLN A 148 4.10 16.57 7.16
C GLN A 148 4.95 15.77 6.18
N CYS A 149 5.65 16.43 5.26
CA CYS A 149 6.58 15.75 4.36
C CYS A 149 7.94 16.45 4.35
N SER A 150 8.99 15.66 4.19
CA SER A 150 10.32 16.19 3.86
C SER A 150 10.34 16.66 2.41
N GLN A 151 11.25 17.57 2.08
CA GLN A 151 11.55 17.82 0.68
C GLN A 151 12.12 16.55 0.04
N PRO A 152 11.84 16.31 -1.26
CA PRO A 152 12.38 15.16 -1.97
C PRO A 152 13.92 15.14 -1.91
N ALA A 153 14.45 13.96 -1.64
CA ALA A 153 15.87 13.70 -1.61
C ALA A 153 16.25 12.53 -2.52
N TYR A 154 17.47 12.51 -3.02
CA TYR A 154 17.97 11.36 -3.77
C TYR A 154 18.03 10.14 -2.88
N ASN A 155 17.54 9.02 -3.42
CA ASN A 155 17.51 7.72 -2.75
C ASN A 155 18.76 6.93 -3.16
N GLU A 156 19.86 7.15 -2.45
CA GLU A 156 21.13 6.47 -2.74
C GLU A 156 20.98 4.96 -2.58
N GLY A 157 21.41 4.21 -3.59
CA GLY A 157 21.42 2.74 -3.56
C GLY A 157 20.16 2.06 -4.12
N VAL A 158 19.15 2.81 -4.58
CA VAL A 158 17.96 2.28 -5.24
C VAL A 158 17.73 3.03 -6.56
N PRO A 159 18.46 2.69 -7.64
CA PRO A 159 18.40 3.42 -8.91
C PRO A 159 17.00 3.53 -9.50
N GLU A 160 16.19 2.48 -9.35
CA GLU A 160 14.83 2.41 -9.88
C GLU A 160 13.86 3.36 -9.14
N CYS A 161 14.26 3.86 -7.97
CA CYS A 161 13.49 4.80 -7.16
C CYS A 161 14.36 5.99 -6.78
N PRO A 162 14.60 6.93 -7.72
CA PRO A 162 15.62 7.96 -7.57
C PRO A 162 15.32 9.03 -6.53
N LEU A 163 14.05 9.27 -6.25
CA LEU A 163 13.61 10.31 -5.31
C LEU A 163 12.66 9.75 -4.25
N ILE A 164 12.85 10.19 -3.03
CA ILE A 164 12.03 9.83 -1.87
C ILE A 164 11.68 11.08 -1.06
N SER A 165 10.44 11.17 -0.59
CA SER A 165 9.99 12.11 0.44
C SER A 165 9.50 11.30 1.64
N LEU A 166 9.91 11.65 2.83
CA LEU A 166 9.44 11.02 4.06
C LEU A 166 8.19 11.74 4.55
N ILE A 167 7.15 10.98 4.83
CA ILE A 167 5.87 11.49 5.27
C ILE A 167 5.69 11.10 6.74
N ASP A 168 5.64 12.11 7.60
CA ASP A 168 5.39 11.99 9.01
C ASP A 168 3.91 12.26 9.30
N PHE A 169 3.30 11.46 10.16
CA PHE A 169 1.90 11.61 10.54
C PHE A 169 1.64 11.15 11.98
N THR A 170 0.54 11.62 12.54
CA THR A 170 0.05 11.18 13.84
C THR A 170 -0.99 10.07 13.68
N GLY A 171 -1.30 9.36 14.78
CA GLY A 171 -2.37 8.36 14.79
C GLY A 171 -3.79 8.93 14.71
N GLU A 172 -3.93 10.26 14.63
CA GLU A 172 -5.23 10.92 14.49
C GLU A 172 -5.78 10.76 13.08
N SER A 173 -7.09 10.52 12.99
CA SER A 173 -7.77 10.43 11.70
C SER A 173 -7.62 11.72 10.91
N GLY A 174 -7.32 11.61 9.66
CA GLY A 174 -7.23 12.76 8.78
C GLY A 174 -6.94 12.37 7.33
N LYS A 175 -7.19 13.33 6.44
CA LYS A 175 -6.97 13.16 5.01
C LYS A 175 -6.31 14.40 4.43
N ALA A 176 -5.29 14.21 3.59
CA ALA A 176 -4.60 15.29 2.89
C ALA A 176 -4.12 14.83 1.51
N GLU A 177 -3.90 15.79 0.61
CA GLU A 177 -3.33 15.54 -0.70
C GLU A 177 -1.86 15.97 -0.72
N LEU A 178 -0.97 15.05 -1.02
CA LEU A 178 0.44 15.33 -1.32
C LEU A 178 0.58 15.69 -2.78
N VAL A 179 1.29 16.77 -3.08
CA VAL A 179 1.63 17.19 -4.43
C VAL A 179 3.15 17.26 -4.58
N TRP A 180 3.68 16.42 -5.44
CA TRP A 180 5.02 16.57 -5.96
C TRP A 180 5.00 17.54 -7.15
N THR A 181 5.84 18.55 -7.15
CA THR A 181 5.95 19.54 -8.20
C THR A 181 7.34 19.46 -8.82
N PHE A 182 7.39 19.21 -10.11
CA PHE A 182 8.62 19.18 -10.89
C PHE A 182 8.65 20.37 -11.82
N GLN A 183 9.72 21.17 -11.77
CA GLN A 183 10.03 22.22 -12.73
C GLN A 183 11.04 21.66 -13.71
N MET A 184 10.72 21.72 -14.99
CA MET A 184 11.56 21.21 -16.05
C MET A 184 12.38 22.35 -16.68
N LYS A 185 13.59 22.09 -17.18
CA LYS A 185 14.48 23.09 -17.79
C LYS A 185 13.89 23.83 -19.00
N ASN A 186 12.90 23.22 -19.66
CA ASN A 186 12.15 23.86 -20.75
C ASN A 186 11.03 24.79 -20.26
N GLY A 187 10.86 24.92 -18.95
CA GLY A 187 9.84 25.73 -18.29
C GLY A 187 8.51 24.97 -18.01
N ASP A 188 8.37 23.74 -18.45
CA ASP A 188 7.20 22.93 -18.14
C ASP A 188 7.10 22.61 -16.65
N THR A 189 5.87 22.48 -16.13
CA THR A 189 5.60 22.09 -14.76
C THR A 189 4.80 20.80 -14.71
N ILE A 190 5.22 19.86 -13.86
CA ILE A 190 4.50 18.59 -13.67
C ILE A 190 4.02 18.52 -12.22
N TYR A 191 2.74 18.27 -12.03
CA TYR A 191 2.13 17.98 -10.73
C TYR A 191 1.76 16.50 -10.68
N LEU A 192 2.30 15.82 -9.69
CA LEU A 192 1.96 14.43 -9.41
C LEU A 192 1.35 14.35 -8.01
N ARG A 193 0.05 14.01 -7.96
CA ARG A 193 -0.78 14.10 -6.77
C ARG A 193 -1.07 12.74 -6.19
N GLN A 194 -1.23 12.70 -4.88
CA GLN A 194 -1.67 11.51 -4.17
C GLN A 194 -2.40 11.85 -2.89
N THR A 195 -3.49 11.17 -2.60
CA THR A 195 -4.20 11.29 -1.33
C THR A 195 -3.58 10.39 -0.27
N TYR A 196 -3.45 10.93 0.93
CA TYR A 196 -3.09 10.21 2.15
C TYR A 196 -4.24 10.31 3.15
N GLU A 197 -4.58 9.18 3.77
CA GLU A 197 -5.65 9.11 4.77
C GLU A 197 -5.17 8.26 5.95
N VAL A 198 -5.20 8.84 7.16
CA VAL A 198 -5.02 8.06 8.40
C VAL A 198 -6.37 7.56 8.86
N VAL A 199 -6.46 6.26 9.04
CA VAL A 199 -7.68 5.60 9.52
C VAL A 199 -7.32 4.91 10.83
N PRO A 200 -8.02 5.20 11.94
CA PRO A 200 -7.81 4.47 13.17
C PRO A 200 -8.12 2.98 12.93
N ILE A 201 -7.32 2.12 13.54
CA ILE A 201 -7.58 0.68 13.50
C ILE A 201 -8.89 0.45 14.25
N PRO A 202 -9.92 -0.14 13.65
CA PRO A 202 -11.10 -0.56 14.39
C PRO A 202 -10.71 -1.64 15.40
N VAL A 203 -11.05 -1.43 16.67
CA VAL A 203 -10.83 -2.41 17.73
C VAL A 203 -12.19 -2.88 18.23
N TYR A 204 -12.37 -4.19 18.25
CA TYR A 204 -13.58 -4.84 18.76
C TYR A 204 -13.21 -5.69 19.95
N ASP A 205 -13.71 -5.32 21.11
CA ASP A 205 -13.50 -6.02 22.37
C ASP A 205 -14.74 -6.83 22.74
N TYR A 206 -14.55 -8.12 23.06
CA TYR A 206 -15.61 -9.04 23.45
C TYR A 206 -15.34 -9.55 24.85
N TYR A 207 -16.27 -9.30 25.76
CA TYR A 207 -16.18 -9.64 27.16
C TYR A 207 -17.21 -10.69 27.56
N PRO A 208 -16.93 -11.57 28.55
CA PRO A 208 -17.85 -12.62 28.98
C PRO A 208 -19.16 -12.08 29.58
N GLU A 209 -19.18 -10.83 30.06
CA GLU A 209 -20.38 -10.17 30.57
C GLU A 209 -21.40 -9.86 29.47
N ASP A 210 -20.93 -9.68 28.23
CA ASP A 210 -21.75 -9.28 27.09
C ASP A 210 -22.00 -10.42 26.09
N TYR A 211 -21.14 -11.42 26.08
CA TYR A 211 -21.13 -12.50 25.09
C TYR A 211 -20.99 -13.88 25.74
N PRO A 212 -21.84 -14.90 25.38
CA PRO A 212 -21.65 -16.25 25.85
C PRO A 212 -20.32 -16.84 25.41
N MET A 213 -19.48 -17.26 26.35
CA MET A 213 -18.18 -17.89 26.08
C MET A 213 -17.69 -18.76 27.25
N ASP A 214 -18.64 -19.34 28.01
CA ASP A 214 -18.29 -20.19 29.14
C ASP A 214 -17.97 -21.63 28.73
N THR A 215 -18.35 -22.04 27.53
CA THR A 215 -18.07 -23.36 26.95
C THR A 215 -17.30 -23.25 25.63
N ALA A 216 -16.66 -24.34 25.21
CA ALA A 216 -15.93 -24.36 23.92
C ALA A 216 -16.90 -24.16 22.74
N GLU A 217 -18.11 -24.68 22.82
CA GLU A 217 -19.15 -24.53 21.81
C GLU A 217 -19.63 -23.08 21.69
N GLU A 218 -19.86 -22.39 22.81
CA GLU A 218 -20.26 -20.99 22.84
C GLU A 218 -19.13 -20.09 22.29
N LEU A 219 -17.90 -20.32 22.74
CA LEU A 219 -16.74 -19.59 22.26
C LEU A 219 -16.52 -19.79 20.74
N GLN A 220 -16.66 -21.03 20.23
CA GLN A 220 -16.55 -21.30 18.80
C GLN A 220 -17.67 -20.59 18.01
N ALA A 221 -18.90 -20.62 18.50
CA ALA A 221 -20.02 -19.95 17.85
C ALA A 221 -19.83 -18.42 17.81
N LEU A 222 -19.23 -17.83 18.85
CA LEU A 222 -18.86 -16.42 18.87
C LEU A 222 -17.76 -16.13 17.84
N ILE A 223 -16.67 -16.93 17.80
CA ILE A 223 -15.58 -16.82 16.82
C ILE A 223 -16.11 -16.88 15.39
N ASP A 224 -17.00 -17.83 15.09
CA ASP A 224 -17.60 -17.97 13.76
C ASP A 224 -18.47 -16.75 13.41
N THR A 225 -19.28 -16.27 14.36
CA THR A 225 -20.12 -15.08 14.19
C THR A 225 -19.28 -13.82 13.90
N ILE A 226 -18.21 -13.63 14.64
CA ILE A 226 -17.28 -12.49 14.42
C ILE A 226 -16.62 -12.60 13.05
N GLY A 227 -16.17 -13.82 12.69
CA GLY A 227 -15.55 -14.08 11.39
C GLY A 227 -16.45 -13.73 10.21
N ASP A 228 -17.77 -13.94 10.37
CA ASP A 228 -18.78 -13.63 9.35
C ASP A 228 -19.17 -12.14 9.31
N GLN A 229 -19.16 -11.45 10.44
CA GLN A 229 -19.70 -10.10 10.59
C GLN A 229 -18.66 -9.00 10.43
N VAL A 230 -17.43 -9.20 10.88
CA VAL A 230 -16.37 -8.19 10.82
C VAL A 230 -15.58 -8.35 9.52
N ASN A 231 -15.94 -7.55 8.52
CA ASN A 231 -15.35 -7.61 7.18
C ASN A 231 -14.14 -6.67 6.98
N ASP A 232 -13.82 -5.82 7.95
CA ASP A 232 -12.65 -4.95 7.86
C ASP A 232 -11.37 -5.76 8.09
N PRO A 233 -10.50 -5.94 7.07
CA PRO A 233 -9.33 -6.83 7.16
C PRO A 233 -8.29 -6.35 8.17
N VAL A 234 -8.33 -5.08 8.56
CA VAL A 234 -7.34 -4.48 9.49
C VAL A 234 -7.86 -4.36 10.91
N ALA A 235 -9.12 -4.73 11.16
CA ALA A 235 -9.70 -4.64 12.49
C ALA A 235 -9.02 -5.60 13.47
N ILE A 236 -8.70 -5.10 14.65
CA ILE A 236 -8.22 -5.90 15.78
C ILE A 236 -9.43 -6.45 16.53
N ILE A 237 -9.43 -7.75 16.79
CA ILE A 237 -10.47 -8.43 17.56
C ILE A 237 -9.85 -9.03 18.80
N ASN A 238 -10.35 -8.63 19.94
CA ASN A 238 -9.90 -9.08 21.25
C ASN A 238 -11.05 -9.84 21.95
N LEU A 239 -10.81 -11.10 22.32
CA LEU A 239 -11.70 -11.90 23.13
C LEU A 239 -11.05 -12.05 24.52
N TYR A 240 -11.72 -11.51 25.53
CA TYR A 240 -11.30 -11.61 26.93
C TYR A 240 -12.02 -12.79 27.57
N LEU A 241 -11.30 -13.89 27.72
CA LEU A 241 -11.88 -15.18 28.12
C LEU A 241 -12.07 -15.28 29.63
N PRO A 242 -13.19 -15.83 30.11
CA PRO A 242 -13.41 -16.10 31.53
C PRO A 242 -12.46 -17.16 32.08
N PRO A 243 -12.25 -17.23 33.41
CA PRO A 243 -11.37 -18.20 34.05
C PRO A 243 -12.07 -19.56 34.20
N VAL A 244 -12.45 -20.16 33.07
CA VAL A 244 -13.17 -21.46 33.00
C VAL A 244 -12.31 -22.51 32.30
N THR A 245 -12.72 -23.77 32.42
CA THR A 245 -12.12 -24.89 31.68
C THR A 245 -12.96 -25.23 30.46
N TYR A 246 -12.40 -25.06 29.28
CA TYR A 246 -13.00 -25.45 28.01
C TYR A 246 -12.74 -26.93 27.74
N GLU A 247 -13.80 -27.75 27.83
CA GLU A 247 -13.75 -29.19 27.53
C GLU A 247 -13.96 -29.48 26.04
N GLY A 248 -13.15 -28.85 25.18
CA GLY A 248 -13.27 -29.00 23.74
C GLY A 248 -12.23 -28.10 23.06
N GLY A 249 -12.10 -28.27 21.74
CA GLY A 249 -11.21 -27.44 20.94
C GLY A 249 -11.94 -26.31 20.26
N ILE A 250 -11.19 -25.33 19.81
CA ILE A 250 -11.67 -24.24 18.98
C ILE A 250 -10.76 -24.06 17.75
N THR A 251 -11.31 -23.45 16.69
CA THR A 251 -10.58 -23.12 15.47
C THR A 251 -10.78 -21.66 15.12
N ILE A 252 -9.70 -20.92 14.98
CA ILE A 252 -9.67 -19.54 14.46
C ILE A 252 -9.31 -19.63 12.97
N GLN A 253 -10.30 -19.48 12.08
CA GLN A 253 -10.12 -19.77 10.65
C GLN A 253 -10.38 -18.59 9.71
N SER A 254 -11.40 -17.78 9.96
CA SER A 254 -11.84 -16.74 9.00
C SER A 254 -10.90 -15.54 8.99
N ARG A 255 -10.37 -15.20 10.15
CA ARG A 255 -9.49 -14.08 10.40
C ARG A 255 -8.74 -14.24 11.72
N SER A 256 -7.69 -13.46 11.92
CA SER A 256 -6.96 -13.42 13.18
C SER A 256 -7.83 -12.84 14.30
N MET A 257 -7.74 -13.44 15.50
CA MET A 257 -8.38 -12.96 16.71
C MET A 257 -7.45 -13.18 17.89
N ASN A 258 -7.42 -12.23 18.82
CA ASN A 258 -6.61 -12.29 20.01
C ASN A 258 -7.42 -12.93 21.14
N LEU A 259 -6.82 -13.86 21.85
CA LEU A 259 -7.40 -14.54 23.02
C LEU A 259 -6.60 -14.15 24.27
N TYR A 260 -7.26 -13.50 25.20
CA TYR A 260 -6.68 -13.11 26.49
C TYR A 260 -7.34 -13.90 27.59
N GLY A 261 -6.59 -14.82 28.19
CA GLY A 261 -7.04 -15.57 29.35
C GLY A 261 -7.09 -14.72 30.61
N SER A 262 -7.83 -15.17 31.59
CA SER A 262 -7.96 -14.54 32.91
C SER A 262 -7.77 -15.53 34.05
N ALA A 263 -7.67 -14.99 35.26
CA ALA A 263 -7.70 -15.78 36.48
C ALA A 263 -8.67 -15.16 37.48
N ASP A 264 -9.35 -16.00 38.25
CA ASP A 264 -10.22 -15.57 39.35
C ASP A 264 -9.45 -15.46 40.70
N GLU A 265 -10.15 -14.99 41.72
CA GLU A 265 -9.59 -14.85 43.07
C GLU A 265 -9.23 -16.23 43.73
N ALA A 266 -9.83 -17.31 43.26
CA ALA A 266 -9.53 -18.66 43.70
C ALA A 266 -8.31 -19.28 43.01
N GLY A 267 -7.78 -18.59 41.98
CA GLY A 267 -6.65 -19.04 41.19
C GLY A 267 -7.04 -19.97 40.03
N ASN A 268 -8.32 -20.10 39.70
CA ASN A 268 -8.72 -20.76 38.45
C ASN A 268 -8.31 -19.89 37.27
N ARG A 269 -7.80 -20.53 36.23
CA ARG A 269 -7.33 -19.84 35.02
C ARG A 269 -8.14 -20.31 33.80
N THR A 270 -8.19 -19.47 32.79
CA THR A 270 -8.66 -19.88 31.48
C THR A 270 -7.85 -21.10 31.02
N THR A 271 -8.52 -22.24 30.83
CA THR A 271 -7.86 -23.51 30.54
C THR A 271 -8.53 -24.23 29.38
N PHE A 272 -7.76 -24.69 28.40
CA PHE A 272 -8.23 -25.57 27.32
C PHE A 272 -7.77 -27.00 27.58
N THR A 273 -8.70 -27.96 27.52
CA THR A 273 -8.39 -29.39 27.57
C THR A 273 -8.55 -30.06 26.19
N GLY A 274 -9.04 -29.33 25.19
CA GLY A 274 -9.06 -29.69 23.78
C GLY A 274 -8.11 -28.87 22.93
N PRO A 275 -7.89 -29.24 21.67
CA PRO A 275 -6.94 -28.56 20.78
C PRO A 275 -7.43 -27.17 20.37
N VAL A 276 -6.54 -26.20 20.33
CA VAL A 276 -6.77 -24.90 19.74
C VAL A 276 -6.01 -24.81 18.42
N GLN A 277 -6.72 -24.43 17.35
CA GLN A 277 -6.13 -24.31 16.02
C GLN A 277 -6.23 -22.89 15.48
N VAL A 278 -5.12 -22.38 14.94
CA VAL A 278 -5.03 -21.08 14.25
C VAL A 278 -4.73 -21.35 12.79
N VAL A 279 -5.73 -21.15 11.92
CA VAL A 279 -5.62 -21.35 10.47
C VAL A 279 -6.04 -20.09 9.70
N ALA A 280 -6.05 -18.95 10.39
CA ALA A 280 -6.36 -17.65 9.81
C ALA A 280 -5.41 -17.33 8.62
N PRO A 281 -5.83 -16.50 7.66
CA PRO A 281 -5.05 -16.17 6.47
C PRO A 281 -3.68 -15.56 6.80
N HIS A 282 -2.76 -15.67 5.86
CA HIS A 282 -1.41 -15.09 5.97
C HIS A 282 -1.43 -13.57 6.17
N GLY A 283 -0.44 -13.07 6.91
CA GLY A 283 -0.25 -11.66 7.17
C GLY A 283 -0.91 -11.14 8.44
N GLU A 284 -1.76 -11.96 9.07
CA GLU A 284 -2.39 -11.64 10.34
C GLU A 284 -1.84 -12.55 11.45
N ILE A 285 -1.58 -11.98 12.63
CA ILE A 285 -1.08 -12.71 13.78
C ILE A 285 -2.17 -12.78 14.84
N ALA A 286 -2.50 -14.00 15.31
CA ALA A 286 -3.35 -14.20 16.46
C ALA A 286 -2.50 -14.19 17.75
N TYR A 287 -2.85 -13.36 18.70
CA TYR A 287 -2.19 -13.32 20.01
C TYR A 287 -2.97 -14.16 21.02
N LEU A 288 -2.29 -15.12 21.68
CA LEU A 288 -2.84 -15.94 22.76
C LEU A 288 -2.02 -15.65 24.00
N GLN A 289 -2.67 -15.17 25.04
CA GLN A 289 -1.97 -14.73 26.24
C GLN A 289 -2.65 -15.24 27.52
N ASP A 290 -1.83 -15.60 28.52
CA ASP A 290 -2.26 -16.00 29.88
C ASP A 290 -3.23 -17.20 29.92
N ILE A 291 -3.06 -18.18 29.02
CA ILE A 291 -3.94 -19.36 28.86
C ILE A 291 -3.17 -20.64 29.25
N ASP A 292 -3.84 -21.55 29.94
CA ASP A 292 -3.34 -22.88 30.23
C ASP A 292 -3.92 -23.92 29.25
N PHE A 293 -3.06 -24.75 28.67
CA PHE A 293 -3.40 -25.86 27.80
C PHE A 293 -3.03 -27.18 28.49
N VAL A 294 -4.02 -27.98 28.85
CA VAL A 294 -3.84 -29.21 29.67
C VAL A 294 -4.30 -30.44 28.89
N GLY A 295 -3.33 -31.21 28.42
CA GLY A 295 -3.55 -32.47 27.67
C GLY A 295 -3.68 -33.70 28.59
N ARG A 296 -3.94 -34.83 27.92
CA ARG A 296 -4.04 -36.18 28.57
C ARG A 296 -3.07 -37.18 27.94
N GLY A 297 -1.91 -36.72 27.47
CA GLY A 297 -0.88 -37.55 26.84
C GLY A 297 -1.07 -37.80 25.35
N SER A 298 -2.00 -37.09 24.70
CA SER A 298 -2.23 -37.22 23.25
C SER A 298 -2.70 -35.91 22.63
N GLY A 299 -2.52 -35.79 21.32
CA GLY A 299 -2.92 -34.61 20.54
C GLY A 299 -2.02 -33.42 20.73
N THR A 300 -2.45 -32.26 20.18
CA THR A 300 -1.71 -31.02 20.20
C THR A 300 -2.49 -29.94 20.95
N GLY A 301 -1.81 -29.22 21.84
CA GLY A 301 -2.45 -28.16 22.63
C GLY A 301 -2.81 -26.96 21.77
N LEU A 302 -1.82 -26.38 21.12
CA LEU A 302 -2.00 -25.26 20.19
C LEU A 302 -1.30 -25.56 18.86
N SER A 303 -1.99 -25.41 17.77
CA SER A 303 -1.40 -25.63 16.44
C SER A 303 -1.85 -24.58 15.43
N GLY A 304 -1.06 -24.37 14.38
CA GLY A 304 -1.48 -23.48 13.32
C GLY A 304 -0.67 -23.59 12.03
N SER A 305 -1.39 -23.40 10.91
CA SER A 305 -0.85 -23.01 9.62
C SER A 305 -0.98 -21.50 9.39
N GLY A 306 -1.77 -20.79 10.19
CA GLY A 306 -1.78 -19.34 10.35
C GLY A 306 -0.76 -18.89 11.39
N SER A 307 -0.37 -17.61 11.33
CA SER A 307 0.62 -17.06 12.27
C SER A 307 0.00 -16.74 13.62
N PHE A 308 0.73 -17.05 14.70
CA PHE A 308 0.29 -16.73 16.06
C PHE A 308 1.47 -16.46 17.01
N ARG A 309 1.15 -15.79 18.12
CA ARG A 309 2.06 -15.59 19.24
C ARG A 309 1.42 -16.06 20.53
N ALA A 310 2.08 -16.98 21.23
CA ALA A 310 1.71 -17.39 22.56
C ALA A 310 2.60 -16.68 23.59
N THR A 311 1.99 -16.01 24.57
CA THR A 311 2.71 -15.29 25.63
C THR A 311 2.18 -15.70 26.99
N ASN A 312 3.08 -16.03 27.94
CA ASN A 312 2.74 -16.45 29.31
C ASN A 312 1.74 -17.62 29.37
N CYS A 313 1.74 -18.50 28.36
CA CYS A 313 0.88 -19.68 28.30
C CYS A 313 1.58 -20.90 28.93
N THR A 314 0.78 -21.85 29.38
CA THR A 314 1.29 -23.13 29.91
C THR A 314 0.78 -24.28 29.03
N PHE A 315 1.66 -25.19 28.62
CA PHE A 315 1.35 -26.38 27.84
C PHE A 315 1.79 -27.61 28.61
N THR A 316 0.85 -28.42 29.10
CA THR A 316 1.15 -29.55 29.97
C THR A 316 0.48 -30.82 29.49
N GLY A 317 1.23 -31.91 29.41
CA GLY A 317 0.70 -33.25 29.20
C GLY A 317 0.11 -33.53 27.81
N TRP A 318 0.62 -32.89 26.79
CA TRP A 318 0.27 -33.12 25.38
C TRP A 318 1.26 -34.07 24.70
N ASP A 319 0.85 -34.70 23.60
CA ASP A 319 1.83 -35.30 22.67
C ASP A 319 2.72 -34.20 22.07
N THR A 320 2.10 -33.09 21.64
CA THR A 320 2.81 -31.86 21.25
C THR A 320 2.15 -30.65 21.90
N GLY A 321 2.89 -29.84 22.65
CA GLY A 321 2.39 -28.62 23.28
C GLY A 321 1.96 -27.58 22.27
N VAL A 322 2.93 -27.12 21.43
CA VAL A 322 2.71 -26.18 20.33
C VAL A 322 3.25 -26.76 19.04
N TYR A 323 2.48 -26.68 17.97
CA TYR A 323 2.86 -27.15 16.63
C TYR A 323 2.62 -26.10 15.55
N ALA A 324 3.68 -25.55 14.99
CA ALA A 324 3.66 -24.67 13.82
C ALA A 324 3.93 -25.47 12.56
N TYR A 325 3.08 -25.37 11.55
CA TYR A 325 3.21 -26.13 10.29
C TYR A 325 2.85 -25.31 9.05
N GLY A 326 3.18 -25.82 7.86
CA GLY A 326 2.87 -25.17 6.58
C GLY A 326 3.74 -23.95 6.34
N THR A 327 3.13 -22.77 6.33
CA THR A 327 3.82 -21.48 6.11
C THR A 327 3.61 -20.51 7.29
N SER A 328 3.17 -21.00 8.43
CA SER A 328 2.95 -20.18 9.62
C SER A 328 4.25 -19.67 10.22
N TRP A 329 4.18 -18.48 10.82
CA TRP A 329 5.20 -17.97 11.73
C TRP A 329 4.66 -17.95 13.14
N VAL A 330 5.42 -18.54 14.08
CA VAL A 330 4.98 -18.69 15.46
C VAL A 330 6.03 -18.14 16.39
N ASN A 331 5.61 -17.31 17.33
CA ASN A 331 6.41 -16.90 18.48
C ASN A 331 5.86 -17.49 19.77
N VAL A 332 6.74 -17.93 20.67
CA VAL A 332 6.40 -18.37 22.03
C VAL A 332 7.31 -17.66 23.03
N ILE A 333 6.72 -16.87 23.94
CA ILE A 333 7.47 -15.97 24.83
C ILE A 333 6.97 -16.15 26.26
N GLY A 334 7.90 -16.42 27.20
CA GLY A 334 7.57 -16.56 28.61
C GLY A 334 6.65 -17.77 28.92
N CYS A 335 6.53 -18.72 27.98
CA CYS A 335 5.67 -19.87 28.10
C CYS A 335 6.33 -21.00 28.91
N THR A 336 5.48 -21.86 29.49
CA THR A 336 5.91 -23.07 30.20
C THR A 336 5.47 -24.31 29.43
N PHE A 337 6.40 -25.19 29.11
CA PHE A 337 6.16 -26.48 28.43
C PHE A 337 6.55 -27.60 29.40
N GLN A 338 5.58 -28.34 29.89
CA GLN A 338 5.84 -29.32 30.93
C GLN A 338 5.26 -30.70 30.58
N SER A 339 6.06 -31.75 30.69
CA SER A 339 5.64 -33.14 30.55
C SER A 339 4.91 -33.43 29.23
N ASN A 340 5.36 -32.84 28.12
CA ASN A 340 4.88 -33.12 26.77
C ASN A 340 5.81 -34.12 26.07
N GLY A 341 5.31 -34.82 25.06
CA GLY A 341 6.18 -35.56 24.14
C GLY A 341 7.10 -34.56 23.43
N ILE A 342 6.53 -33.54 22.75
CA ILE A 342 7.27 -32.41 22.21
C ILE A 342 6.72 -31.14 22.82
N GLY A 343 7.57 -30.30 23.42
CA GLY A 343 7.15 -29.02 23.97
C GLY A 343 6.73 -28.06 22.86
N PHE A 344 7.68 -27.66 22.02
CA PHE A 344 7.47 -26.80 20.86
C PHE A 344 8.02 -27.47 19.59
N HIS A 345 7.16 -27.67 18.61
CA HIS A 345 7.50 -28.23 17.30
C HIS A 345 7.30 -27.18 16.20
N PHE A 346 8.40 -26.83 15.52
CA PHE A 346 8.39 -25.89 14.42
C PHE A 346 8.73 -26.62 13.11
N ASP A 347 7.75 -26.80 12.25
CA ASP A 347 7.82 -27.44 10.93
C ASP A 347 7.11 -26.58 9.91
N SER A 348 7.67 -25.39 9.62
CA SER A 348 7.04 -24.39 8.77
C SER A 348 8.09 -23.64 7.94
N THR A 349 7.75 -23.36 6.69
CA THR A 349 8.58 -22.61 5.74
C THR A 349 8.23 -21.12 5.66
N GLY A 350 7.43 -20.58 6.58
CA GLY A 350 7.08 -19.17 6.63
C GLY A 350 8.29 -18.27 6.84
N ASP A 351 8.39 -17.19 6.10
CA ASP A 351 9.57 -16.34 5.99
C ASP A 351 9.42 -14.94 6.65
N TYR A 352 8.52 -14.79 7.61
CA TYR A 352 8.36 -13.49 8.28
C TYR A 352 9.51 -13.25 9.27
N ALA A 353 10.63 -12.76 8.75
CA ALA A 353 11.92 -12.65 9.42
C ALA A 353 11.97 -11.76 10.68
N ASN A 354 10.95 -10.99 11.00
CA ASN A 354 11.02 -9.97 12.04
C ASN A 354 10.57 -10.43 13.45
N HIS A 355 10.20 -11.71 13.63
CA HIS A 355 9.53 -12.15 14.86
C HIS A 355 10.07 -13.47 15.40
N SER A 356 11.37 -13.68 15.37
CA SER A 356 12.02 -14.90 15.89
C SER A 356 12.17 -14.89 17.43
N MET A 357 11.05 -14.69 18.13
CA MET A 357 11.06 -14.51 19.60
C MET A 357 10.60 -15.79 20.30
N TYR A 358 11.54 -16.47 20.96
CA TYR A 358 11.33 -17.70 21.75
C TYR A 358 12.00 -17.57 23.10
N ASN A 359 12.14 -16.36 23.60
CA ASN A 359 12.86 -16.03 24.81
C ASN A 359 12.04 -16.29 26.08
N ASP A 360 12.74 -16.44 27.21
CA ASP A 360 12.18 -16.58 28.55
C ASP A 360 11.27 -17.77 28.78
N ASN A 361 11.32 -18.78 27.90
CA ASN A 361 10.52 -19.99 28.02
C ASN A 361 11.08 -20.97 29.05
N ARG A 362 10.21 -21.84 29.57
CA ARG A 362 10.55 -22.88 30.53
C ARG A 362 10.12 -24.24 29.98
N PHE A 363 11.08 -25.12 29.76
CA PHE A 363 10.87 -26.46 29.24
C PHE A 363 11.25 -27.49 30.33
N PHE A 364 10.23 -28.19 30.87
CA PHE A 364 10.44 -29.10 32.01
C PHE A 364 9.92 -30.50 31.69
N GLY A 365 10.80 -31.50 31.73
CA GLY A 365 10.41 -32.92 31.68
C GLY A 365 9.71 -33.34 30.40
N ASN A 366 9.97 -32.68 29.27
CA ASN A 366 9.49 -33.10 27.98
C ASN A 366 10.39 -34.20 27.39
N ASP A 367 9.87 -35.08 26.53
CA ASP A 367 10.76 -35.99 25.78
C ASP A 367 11.66 -35.18 24.84
N VAL A 368 11.08 -34.23 24.06
CA VAL A 368 11.82 -33.24 23.27
C VAL A 368 11.29 -31.86 23.64
N ALA A 369 12.15 -30.96 24.17
CA ALA A 369 11.67 -29.64 24.53
C ALA A 369 11.36 -28.77 23.30
N VAL A 370 12.29 -28.72 22.34
CA VAL A 370 12.12 -27.98 21.06
C VAL A 370 12.53 -28.87 19.90
N ARG A 371 11.66 -28.98 18.92
CA ARG A 371 11.92 -29.69 17.67
C ARG A 371 11.79 -28.76 16.47
N LEU A 372 12.82 -28.70 15.61
CA LEU A 372 12.89 -27.86 14.43
C LEU A 372 13.12 -28.77 13.19
N ASP A 373 12.12 -28.87 12.32
CA ASP A 373 12.18 -29.71 11.10
C ASP A 373 12.43 -28.88 9.84
N ASN A 374 11.54 -27.90 9.56
CA ASN A 374 11.66 -27.01 8.41
C ASN A 374 11.50 -25.57 8.94
N VAL A 375 12.61 -24.88 9.10
CA VAL A 375 12.63 -23.47 9.51
C VAL A 375 13.57 -22.73 8.58
N PRO A 376 13.23 -21.53 8.08
CA PRO A 376 14.14 -20.74 7.25
C PRO A 376 15.46 -20.48 7.94
N THR A 377 16.60 -20.75 7.25
CA THR A 377 17.94 -20.69 7.83
C THR A 377 18.58 -19.29 7.78
N ASP A 378 17.95 -18.35 7.13
CA ASP A 378 18.38 -16.95 7.02
C ASP A 378 18.08 -16.11 8.26
N ILE A 379 17.38 -16.66 9.22
CA ILE A 379 17.05 -16.03 10.50
C ILE A 379 17.65 -16.80 11.68
N THR A 380 17.90 -16.10 12.78
CA THR A 380 18.34 -16.72 14.05
C THR A 380 17.15 -16.78 15.00
N LEU A 381 16.81 -17.98 15.50
CA LEU A 381 15.76 -18.14 16.51
C LEU A 381 16.32 -17.76 17.88
N ASN A 382 15.67 -16.81 18.53
CA ASN A 382 16.08 -16.27 19.82
C ASN A 382 15.43 -17.05 20.98
N PHE A 383 16.20 -17.94 21.65
CA PHE A 383 15.83 -18.63 22.90
C PHE A 383 16.49 -18.01 24.14
N GLN A 384 16.90 -16.77 24.05
CA GLN A 384 17.58 -16.06 25.13
C GLN A 384 16.80 -16.14 26.45
N GLY A 385 17.45 -16.37 27.58
CA GLY A 385 16.83 -16.45 28.90
C GLY A 385 15.96 -17.70 29.16
N SER A 386 15.84 -18.61 28.19
CA SER A 386 15.04 -19.83 28.33
C SER A 386 15.72 -20.85 29.25
N ILE A 387 14.91 -21.65 29.97
CA ILE A 387 15.34 -22.69 30.88
C ILE A 387 14.93 -24.06 30.36
N PHE A 388 15.89 -24.94 30.14
CA PHE A 388 15.69 -26.33 29.72
C PHE A 388 16.11 -27.24 30.89
N ARG A 389 15.11 -27.93 31.51
CA ARG A 389 15.36 -28.73 32.71
C ARG A 389 14.74 -30.10 32.61
N ALA A 390 15.52 -31.14 32.90
CA ALA A 390 15.07 -32.51 32.94
C ALA A 390 14.34 -33.00 31.68
N ASN A 391 14.60 -32.41 30.50
CA ASN A 391 14.09 -32.91 29.25
C ASN A 391 14.96 -34.08 28.76
N ALA A 392 14.41 -35.11 28.14
CA ALA A 392 15.21 -36.18 27.56
C ALA A 392 16.11 -35.63 26.41
N GLN A 393 15.56 -34.69 25.61
CA GLN A 393 16.33 -33.91 24.67
C GLN A 393 15.90 -32.45 24.72
N SER A 394 16.81 -31.51 24.93
CA SER A 394 16.51 -30.10 25.03
C SER A 394 16.17 -29.50 23.66
N ILE A 395 16.98 -29.73 22.63
CA ILE A 395 16.75 -29.21 21.28
C ILE A 395 17.08 -30.28 20.25
N LEU A 396 16.12 -30.61 19.39
CA LEU A 396 16.26 -31.45 18.22
C LEU A 396 16.16 -30.57 16.97
N ASN A 397 17.30 -30.12 16.45
CA ASN A 397 17.40 -29.26 15.27
C ASN A 397 17.74 -30.10 14.06
N LEU A 398 16.76 -30.37 13.19
CA LEU A 398 16.92 -31.22 12.01
C LEU A 398 17.15 -30.44 10.70
N CYS A 399 17.12 -29.10 10.76
CA CYS A 399 17.28 -28.21 9.61
C CYS A 399 18.47 -27.25 9.73
N ASP A 400 19.38 -27.51 10.69
CA ASP A 400 20.57 -26.69 10.93
C ASP A 400 20.26 -25.19 11.22
N GLN A 401 19.09 -24.91 11.81
CA GLN A 401 18.61 -23.57 12.12
C GLN A 401 19.58 -22.84 13.07
N PRO A 402 20.02 -21.62 12.76
CA PRO A 402 20.79 -20.79 13.69
C PRO A 402 19.98 -20.44 14.94
N LEU A 403 20.59 -20.62 16.13
CA LEU A 403 19.95 -20.37 17.43
C LEU A 403 20.78 -19.38 18.25
N ASP A 404 20.11 -18.40 18.84
CA ASP A 404 20.67 -17.61 19.94
C ASP A 404 20.25 -18.26 21.27
N LEU A 405 21.21 -18.87 21.93
CA LEU A 405 21.05 -19.51 23.22
C LEU A 405 21.72 -18.70 24.37
N SER A 406 22.04 -17.44 24.11
CA SER A 406 22.64 -16.57 25.11
C SER A 406 21.75 -16.49 26.35
N GLN A 407 22.34 -16.64 27.56
CA GLN A 407 21.63 -16.69 28.83
C GLN A 407 20.59 -17.85 28.96
N ALA A 408 20.53 -18.79 28.02
CA ALA A 408 19.75 -20.00 28.18
C ALA A 408 20.45 -20.93 29.22
N THR A 409 19.63 -21.62 30.02
CA THR A 409 20.13 -22.54 31.08
C THR A 409 19.70 -23.96 30.72
N PHE A 410 20.63 -24.91 30.85
CA PHE A 410 20.41 -26.34 30.60
C PHE A 410 20.74 -27.11 31.91
N GLU A 411 19.70 -27.77 32.53
CA GLU A 411 19.79 -28.46 33.82
C GLU A 411 19.32 -29.93 33.74
#